data_3160e30b8565e82db09440cb15dd466e
#
_entry.id   3160e30b8565e82db09440cb15dd466e
#
_cell.length_a   1.000
_cell.length_b   1.000
_cell.length_c   1.000
_cell.angle_alpha   90.00
_cell.angle_beta   90.00
_cell.angle_gamma   90.00
#
_symmetry.space_group_name_H-M   'P 1'
#
loop_
_entity.id
_entity.type
_entity.pdbx_description
1 polymer ?
#
loop_
_entity_poly.entity_id
_entity_poly.type
_entity_poly.pdbx_seq_one_letter_code
_entity_poly.pdbx_strand_id
1 'polypeptide(L)'
;LFSTRLAVAESATICPMQNEQLAQRISRLLERVRLSAEKSQRTPGAIRLLAVSKTRSADEVRAAAALGLRDFGENYLQEGLAKVEALADLGLCWHFIGPIQSNKTRAIAEHFDWVHSVDRLKIAQRLSAQRPPQLADLQVCLQVNISGEDSKSGVEPGELAELAAAVAQLPRLQLRGLMTIPAPADTFAAQRIPFARLQAALVELQAALPQLDT
;
A
#
# COMPACT_ATOMS: atom_id res chain seq x y z
N LEU A 1 25.02 -19.87 -42.26
CA LEU A 1 24.22 -18.65 -42.40
C LEU A 1 22.88 -18.90 -41.65
N PHE A 2 22.88 -18.71 -40.34
CA PHE A 2 21.63 -18.66 -39.53
C PHE A 2 21.43 -17.22 -39.07
N SER A 3 20.47 -16.53 -39.68
CA SER A 3 20.05 -15.19 -39.31
C SER A 3 19.05 -15.34 -38.14
N THR A 4 19.49 -15.05 -36.92
CA THR A 4 18.62 -14.97 -35.73
C THR A 4 17.95 -13.59 -35.78
N ARG A 5 16.68 -13.54 -36.20
CA ARG A 5 15.86 -12.34 -36.03
C ARG A 5 15.55 -12.19 -34.54
N LEU A 6 16.12 -11.17 -33.92
CA LEU A 6 15.61 -10.67 -32.63
C LEU A 6 14.19 -10.14 -32.87
N ALA A 7 13.21 -10.81 -32.27
CA ALA A 7 11.87 -10.24 -32.14
C ALA A 7 11.95 -9.13 -31.07
N VAL A 8 11.93 -7.89 -31.51
CA VAL A 8 11.68 -6.75 -30.64
C VAL A 8 10.22 -6.88 -30.21
N ALA A 9 9.98 -7.16 -28.94
CA ALA A 9 8.64 -7.09 -28.37
C ALA A 9 8.16 -5.64 -28.50
N GLU A 10 7.19 -5.39 -29.38
CA GLU A 10 6.48 -4.12 -29.42
C GLU A 10 5.83 -3.89 -28.05
N SER A 11 6.28 -2.84 -27.36
CA SER A 11 5.60 -2.37 -26.14
C SER A 11 4.17 -1.99 -26.55
N ALA A 12 3.19 -2.64 -25.96
CA ALA A 12 1.79 -2.34 -26.23
C ALA A 12 1.48 -0.94 -25.67
N THR A 13 1.66 0.08 -26.50
CA THR A 13 1.34 1.46 -26.16
C THR A 13 -0.17 1.56 -25.91
N ILE A 14 -0.56 2.01 -24.72
CA ILE A 14 -1.97 2.23 -24.37
C ILE A 14 -2.61 3.15 -25.42
N CYS A 15 -3.78 2.77 -25.94
CA CYS A 15 -4.50 3.56 -26.93
C CYS A 15 -4.78 4.99 -26.40
N PRO A 16 -4.55 6.04 -27.20
CA PRO A 16 -4.77 7.44 -26.78
C PRO A 16 -6.11 7.71 -26.12
N MET A 17 -7.18 7.08 -26.61
CA MET A 17 -8.54 7.19 -26.05
C MET A 17 -8.64 6.56 -24.65
N GLN A 18 -7.91 5.49 -24.36
CA GLN A 18 -7.86 4.89 -23.01
C GLN A 18 -7.09 5.79 -22.04
N ASN A 19 -6.04 6.45 -22.49
CA ASN A 19 -5.28 7.42 -21.70
C ASN A 19 -6.14 8.64 -21.32
N GLU A 20 -6.94 9.16 -22.24
CA GLU A 20 -7.84 10.28 -21.95
C GLU A 20 -8.90 9.89 -20.90
N GLN A 21 -9.50 8.71 -21.03
CA GLN A 21 -10.44 8.18 -20.04
C GLN A 21 -9.80 7.98 -18.67
N LEU A 22 -8.55 7.49 -18.63
CA LEU A 22 -7.80 7.32 -17.38
C LEU A 22 -7.54 8.69 -16.73
N ALA A 23 -7.10 9.68 -17.49
CA ALA A 23 -6.86 11.04 -17.00
C ALA A 23 -8.13 11.66 -16.39
N GLN A 24 -9.25 11.53 -17.07
CA GLN A 24 -10.53 12.04 -16.56
C GLN A 24 -10.97 11.34 -15.26
N ARG A 25 -10.77 10.01 -15.14
CA ARG A 25 -11.09 9.25 -13.93
C ARG A 25 -10.22 9.68 -12.76
N ILE A 26 -8.90 9.81 -12.98
CA ILE A 26 -7.96 10.27 -11.95
C ILE A 26 -8.32 11.68 -11.50
N SER A 27 -8.54 12.62 -12.42
CA SER A 27 -8.91 14.00 -12.10
C SER A 27 -10.19 14.07 -11.26
N ARG A 28 -11.23 13.33 -11.64
CA ARG A 28 -12.49 13.25 -10.86
C ARG A 28 -12.27 12.67 -9.46
N LEU A 29 -11.42 11.66 -9.34
CA LEU A 29 -11.12 11.05 -8.04
C LEU A 29 -10.35 12.01 -7.13
N LEU A 30 -9.31 12.65 -7.64
CA LEU A 30 -8.53 13.64 -6.90
C LEU A 30 -9.38 14.82 -6.45
N GLU A 31 -10.28 15.31 -7.30
CA GLU A 31 -11.22 16.38 -6.95
C GLU A 31 -12.18 15.93 -5.83
N ARG A 32 -12.69 14.70 -5.87
CA ARG A 32 -13.51 14.14 -4.79
C ARG A 32 -12.74 14.05 -3.48
N VAL A 33 -11.47 13.62 -3.52
CA VAL A 33 -10.59 13.57 -2.35
C VAL A 33 -10.39 14.97 -1.79
N ARG A 34 -10.08 15.96 -2.63
CA ARG A 34 -9.91 17.37 -2.23
C ARG A 34 -11.15 17.91 -1.53
N LEU A 35 -12.32 17.79 -2.16
CA LEU A 35 -13.60 18.26 -1.60
C LEU A 35 -13.95 17.56 -0.27
N SER A 36 -13.64 16.26 -0.15
CA SER A 36 -13.88 15.50 1.08
C SER A 36 -12.94 15.93 2.21
N ALA A 37 -11.68 16.22 1.88
CA ALA A 37 -10.69 16.73 2.83
C ALA A 37 -11.15 18.09 3.38
N GLU A 38 -11.48 19.03 2.50
CA GLU A 38 -11.97 20.36 2.87
C GLU A 38 -13.22 20.29 3.75
N LYS A 39 -14.21 19.48 3.37
CA LYS A 39 -15.42 19.25 4.15
C LYS A 39 -15.13 18.70 5.54
N SER A 40 -14.06 17.94 5.70
CA SER A 40 -13.61 17.34 6.96
C SER A 40 -12.56 18.20 7.68
N GLN A 41 -12.32 19.43 7.23
CA GLN A 41 -11.31 20.34 7.78
C GLN A 41 -9.90 19.77 7.80
N ARG A 42 -9.59 18.89 6.84
CA ARG A 42 -8.25 18.33 6.63
C ARG A 42 -7.55 19.09 5.51
N THR A 43 -6.24 19.23 5.63
CA THR A 43 -5.41 19.72 4.53
C THR A 43 -5.51 18.72 3.37
N PRO A 44 -5.84 19.12 2.14
CA PRO A 44 -5.95 18.18 1.00
C PRO A 44 -4.70 17.34 0.78
N GLY A 45 -3.51 17.91 0.99
CA GLY A 45 -2.23 17.20 0.88
C GLY A 45 -1.97 16.15 1.98
N ALA A 46 -2.78 16.12 3.05
CA ALA A 46 -2.67 15.09 4.10
C ALA A 46 -3.30 13.73 3.69
N ILE A 47 -4.00 13.68 2.55
CA ILE A 47 -4.60 12.46 2.04
C ILE A 47 -3.80 12.00 0.82
N ARG A 48 -3.14 10.85 0.94
CA ARG A 48 -2.39 10.23 -0.14
C ARG A 48 -3.28 9.22 -0.87
N LEU A 49 -3.32 9.30 -2.19
CA LEU A 49 -3.99 8.32 -3.03
C LEU A 49 -3.03 7.18 -3.37
N LEU A 50 -3.32 5.99 -2.89
CA LEU A 50 -2.63 4.76 -3.27
C LEU A 50 -3.36 4.10 -4.45
N ALA A 51 -2.73 4.06 -5.61
CA ALA A 51 -3.28 3.41 -6.80
C ALA A 51 -3.04 1.91 -6.75
N VAL A 52 -4.10 1.13 -6.54
CA VAL A 52 -4.01 -0.35 -6.55
C VAL A 52 -3.87 -0.83 -7.99
N SER A 53 -2.69 -1.38 -8.32
CA SER A 53 -2.30 -1.79 -9.68
C SER A 53 -2.24 -3.31 -9.90
N LYS A 54 -2.71 -4.10 -8.93
CA LYS A 54 -2.86 -5.55 -9.13
C LYS A 54 -3.64 -5.86 -10.41
N THR A 55 -3.21 -6.87 -11.16
CA THR A 55 -3.80 -7.29 -12.45
C THR A 55 -3.70 -6.26 -13.58
N ARG A 56 -2.93 -5.18 -13.41
CA ARG A 56 -2.65 -4.18 -14.43
C ARG A 56 -1.27 -4.37 -15.02
N SER A 57 -1.10 -4.04 -16.30
CA SER A 57 0.19 -4.11 -16.95
C SER A 57 1.14 -3.00 -16.48
N ALA A 58 2.45 -3.16 -16.70
CA ALA A 58 3.43 -2.12 -16.46
C ALA A 58 3.14 -0.86 -17.30
N ASP A 59 2.62 -1.00 -18.52
CA ASP A 59 2.26 0.13 -19.37
C ASP A 59 1.08 0.94 -18.81
N GLU A 60 0.07 0.27 -18.23
CA GLU A 60 -1.03 0.96 -17.53
C GLU A 60 -0.52 1.73 -16.31
N VAL A 61 0.42 1.16 -15.56
CA VAL A 61 1.07 1.84 -14.42
C VAL A 61 1.89 3.04 -14.91
N ARG A 62 2.67 2.88 -15.98
CA ARG A 62 3.45 3.97 -16.61
C ARG A 62 2.55 5.11 -17.06
N ALA A 63 1.41 4.81 -17.67
CA ALA A 63 0.44 5.81 -18.08
C ALA A 63 -0.16 6.56 -16.88
N ALA A 64 -0.51 5.86 -15.80
CA ALA A 64 -0.99 6.47 -14.57
C ALA A 64 0.08 7.33 -13.87
N ALA A 65 1.35 6.89 -13.91
CA ALA A 65 2.49 7.64 -13.41
C ALA A 65 2.73 8.93 -14.21
N ALA A 66 2.56 8.90 -15.54
CA ALA A 66 2.63 10.08 -16.40
C ALA A 66 1.55 11.11 -16.07
N LEU A 67 0.42 10.67 -15.50
CA LEU A 67 -0.67 11.53 -15.00
C LEU A 67 -0.46 12.01 -13.56
N GLY A 68 0.73 11.78 -12.97
CA GLY A 68 1.11 12.32 -11.67
C GLY A 68 0.95 11.37 -10.48
N LEU A 69 0.44 10.15 -10.68
CA LEU A 69 0.42 9.16 -9.59
C LEU A 69 1.83 8.65 -9.30
N ARG A 70 2.15 8.46 -8.02
CA ARG A 70 3.47 8.02 -7.57
C ARG A 70 3.43 6.80 -6.67
N ASP A 71 2.34 6.59 -5.94
CA ASP A 71 2.17 5.50 -4.99
C ASP A 71 1.33 4.39 -5.61
N PHE A 72 1.90 3.18 -5.73
CA PHE A 72 1.25 2.03 -6.36
C PHE A 72 1.21 0.82 -5.42
N GLY A 73 0.05 0.16 -5.33
CA GLY A 73 -0.20 -0.94 -4.42
C GLY A 73 -0.36 -2.28 -5.14
N GLU A 74 0.39 -3.29 -4.68
CA GLU A 74 0.39 -4.65 -5.22
C GLU A 74 -0.02 -5.69 -4.18
N ASN A 75 -0.83 -6.66 -4.62
CA ASN A 75 -1.27 -7.76 -3.77
C ASN A 75 -0.46 -9.04 -4.00
N TYR A 76 0.07 -9.22 -5.20
CA TYR A 76 0.74 -10.44 -5.64
C TYR A 76 2.22 -10.17 -5.85
N LEU A 77 3.08 -10.85 -5.06
CA LEU A 77 4.50 -10.56 -5.01
C LEU A 77 5.19 -10.67 -6.38
N GLN A 78 4.94 -11.74 -7.12
CA GLN A 78 5.62 -11.96 -8.41
C GLN A 78 5.24 -10.88 -9.44
N GLU A 79 3.97 -10.53 -9.48
CA GLU A 79 3.46 -9.45 -10.33
C GLU A 79 4.07 -8.10 -9.93
N GLY A 80 4.12 -7.81 -8.62
CA GLY A 80 4.72 -6.58 -8.09
C GLY A 80 6.20 -6.47 -8.43
N LEU A 81 6.99 -7.54 -8.22
CA LEU A 81 8.42 -7.54 -8.54
C LEU A 81 8.69 -7.26 -10.01
N ALA A 82 7.92 -7.88 -10.92
CA ALA A 82 8.06 -7.64 -12.36
C ALA A 82 7.80 -6.16 -12.73
N LYS A 83 6.83 -5.51 -12.05
CA LYS A 83 6.53 -4.09 -12.27
C LYS A 83 7.59 -3.16 -11.67
N VAL A 84 8.06 -3.47 -10.45
CA VAL A 84 9.16 -2.73 -9.81
C VAL A 84 10.38 -2.69 -10.74
N GLU A 85 10.74 -3.84 -11.32
CA GLU A 85 11.85 -3.95 -12.26
C GLU A 85 11.59 -3.19 -13.57
N ALA A 86 10.43 -3.41 -14.21
CA ALA A 86 10.08 -2.82 -15.49
C ALA A 86 9.89 -1.30 -15.44
N LEU A 87 9.66 -0.73 -14.27
CA LEU A 87 9.36 0.70 -14.04
C LEU A 87 10.38 1.39 -13.13
N ALA A 88 11.58 0.81 -12.98
CA ALA A 88 12.64 1.35 -12.12
C ALA A 88 13.09 2.76 -12.53
N ASP A 89 12.89 3.11 -13.80
CA ASP A 89 13.18 4.43 -14.39
C ASP A 89 12.27 5.56 -13.88
N LEU A 90 11.11 5.23 -13.24
CA LEU A 90 10.11 6.22 -12.88
C LEU A 90 10.18 6.72 -11.43
N GLY A 91 10.99 6.11 -10.57
CA GLY A 91 11.10 6.49 -9.16
C GLY A 91 9.76 6.41 -8.42
N LEU A 92 8.99 5.35 -8.66
CA LEU A 92 7.68 5.12 -8.03
C LEU A 92 7.85 4.62 -6.59
N CYS A 93 6.87 4.92 -5.74
CA CYS A 93 6.77 4.37 -4.39
C CYS A 93 5.90 3.11 -4.41
N TRP A 94 6.49 1.98 -4.05
CA TRP A 94 5.83 0.69 -4.14
C TRP A 94 5.32 0.20 -2.78
N HIS A 95 4.03 -0.13 -2.72
CA HIS A 95 3.34 -0.58 -1.53
C HIS A 95 2.90 -2.03 -1.69
N PHE A 96 3.33 -2.89 -0.78
CA PHE A 96 2.78 -4.24 -0.68
C PHE A 96 1.56 -4.23 0.23
N ILE A 97 0.41 -4.58 -0.31
CA ILE A 97 -0.89 -4.54 0.39
C ILE A 97 -1.59 -5.90 0.46
N GLY A 98 -0.97 -6.94 -0.10
CA GLY A 98 -1.48 -8.30 -0.07
C GLY A 98 -1.09 -9.08 1.19
N PRO A 99 -1.65 -10.27 1.42
CA PRO A 99 -1.31 -11.12 2.56
C PRO A 99 0.15 -11.59 2.49
N ILE A 100 0.84 -11.57 3.65
CA ILE A 100 2.26 -11.87 3.70
C ILE A 100 2.49 -13.31 4.15
N GLN A 101 3.05 -14.12 3.26
CA GLN A 101 3.59 -15.42 3.60
C GLN A 101 5.03 -15.29 4.12
N SER A 102 5.39 -16.03 5.18
CA SER A 102 6.71 -15.92 5.82
C SER A 102 7.89 -16.19 4.88
N ASN A 103 7.73 -17.04 3.87
CA ASN A 103 8.77 -17.33 2.88
C ASN A 103 8.94 -16.22 1.82
N LYS A 104 8.05 -15.23 1.78
CA LYS A 104 8.06 -14.11 0.82
C LYS A 104 8.61 -12.81 1.41
N THR A 105 8.81 -12.75 2.74
CA THR A 105 9.22 -11.52 3.44
C THR A 105 10.53 -10.92 2.94
N ARG A 106 11.50 -11.73 2.49
CA ARG A 106 12.79 -11.23 1.96
C ARG A 106 12.56 -10.37 0.72
N ALA A 107 11.89 -10.91 -0.29
CA ALA A 107 11.67 -10.19 -1.54
C ALA A 107 10.78 -8.94 -1.32
N ILE A 108 9.83 -8.99 -0.38
CA ILE A 108 9.05 -7.82 0.00
C ILE A 108 9.96 -6.75 0.63
N ALA A 109 10.82 -7.14 1.59
CA ALA A 109 11.72 -6.21 2.27
C ALA A 109 12.77 -5.59 1.33
N GLU A 110 13.17 -6.28 0.28
CA GLU A 110 14.19 -5.83 -0.67
C GLU A 110 13.65 -4.88 -1.76
N HIS A 111 12.34 -4.95 -2.08
CA HIS A 111 11.82 -4.29 -3.29
C HIS A 111 10.66 -3.32 -3.05
N PHE A 112 10.03 -3.33 -1.87
CA PHE A 112 8.93 -2.42 -1.58
C PHE A 112 9.36 -1.34 -0.59
N ASP A 113 8.69 -0.18 -0.67
CA ASP A 113 8.92 0.96 0.22
C ASP A 113 7.96 0.92 1.41
N TRP A 114 6.76 0.38 1.19
CA TRP A 114 5.71 0.25 2.19
C TRP A 114 5.15 -1.16 2.25
N VAL A 115 4.75 -1.57 3.45
CA VAL A 115 4.02 -2.83 3.71
C VAL A 115 2.84 -2.53 4.61
N HIS A 116 1.62 -2.76 4.13
CA HIS A 116 0.40 -2.41 4.85
C HIS A 116 -0.24 -3.57 5.62
N SER A 117 0.19 -4.79 5.38
CA SER A 117 -0.47 -6.02 5.83
C SER A 117 0.30 -6.78 6.91
N VAL A 118 0.99 -6.05 7.79
CA VAL A 118 1.68 -6.67 8.93
C VAL A 118 0.63 -6.99 10.02
N ASP A 119 0.41 -8.26 10.26
CA ASP A 119 -0.64 -8.77 11.16
C ASP A 119 -0.10 -9.51 12.39
N ARG A 120 1.22 -9.75 12.48
CA ARG A 120 1.88 -10.46 13.58
C ARG A 120 3.37 -10.15 13.70
N LEU A 121 3.89 -10.24 14.90
CA LEU A 121 5.28 -9.90 15.22
C LEU A 121 6.30 -10.69 14.39
N LYS A 122 6.06 -11.98 14.14
CA LYS A 122 6.96 -12.84 13.33
C LYS A 122 7.20 -12.28 11.92
N ILE A 123 6.18 -11.70 11.29
CA ILE A 123 6.32 -11.08 9.95
C ILE A 123 7.16 -9.81 10.06
N ALA A 124 6.87 -8.93 11.01
CA ALA A 124 7.64 -7.71 11.24
C ALA A 124 9.13 -8.01 11.52
N GLN A 125 9.43 -8.96 12.39
CA GLN A 125 10.80 -9.39 12.69
C GLN A 125 11.55 -9.87 11.44
N ARG A 126 10.88 -10.65 10.58
CA ARG A 126 11.48 -11.11 9.33
C ARG A 126 11.74 -9.98 8.35
N LEU A 127 10.80 -9.07 8.18
CA LEU A 127 10.96 -7.88 7.34
C LEU A 127 12.13 -7.02 7.84
N SER A 128 12.20 -6.75 9.14
CA SER A 128 13.28 -6.03 9.79
C SER A 128 14.65 -6.69 9.56
N ALA A 129 14.75 -8.00 9.83
CA ALA A 129 16.00 -8.75 9.67
C ALA A 129 16.47 -8.83 8.19
N GLN A 130 15.53 -8.77 7.24
CA GLN A 130 15.78 -8.96 5.81
C GLN A 130 15.84 -7.64 5.02
N ARG A 131 15.48 -6.49 5.63
CA ARG A 131 15.65 -5.18 4.99
C ARG A 131 17.12 -4.87 4.79
N PRO A 132 17.59 -4.65 3.56
CA PRO A 132 18.98 -4.32 3.29
C PRO A 132 19.39 -3.00 3.98
N PRO A 133 20.55 -2.92 4.61
CA PRO A 133 20.98 -1.75 5.38
C PRO A 133 21.25 -0.50 4.53
N GLN A 134 21.43 -0.66 3.21
CA GLN A 134 21.62 0.44 2.27
C GLN A 134 20.30 1.07 1.80
N LEU A 135 19.14 0.43 2.05
CA LEU A 135 17.84 0.98 1.75
C LEU A 135 17.31 1.79 2.94
N ALA A 136 16.48 2.77 2.66
CA ALA A 136 15.72 3.46 3.70
C ALA A 136 14.88 2.48 4.51
N ASP A 137 14.51 2.82 5.73
CA ASP A 137 13.65 1.99 6.58
C ASP A 137 12.33 1.69 5.88
N LEU A 138 11.93 0.42 5.97
CA LEU A 138 10.68 -0.04 5.40
C LEU A 138 9.50 0.54 6.19
N GLN A 139 8.64 1.28 5.51
CA GLN A 139 7.45 1.85 6.12
C GLN A 139 6.40 0.75 6.33
N VAL A 140 5.88 0.58 7.53
CA VAL A 140 4.92 -0.49 7.83
C VAL A 140 3.66 0.04 8.50
N CYS A 141 2.50 -0.54 8.10
CA CYS A 141 1.24 -0.40 8.83
C CYS A 141 0.86 -1.75 9.43
N LEU A 142 0.20 -1.72 10.58
CA LEU A 142 -0.40 -2.92 11.15
C LEU A 142 -1.80 -3.11 10.56
N GLN A 143 -2.04 -4.29 10.01
CA GLN A 143 -3.38 -4.65 9.54
C GLN A 143 -4.22 -5.09 10.73
N VAL A 144 -5.39 -4.45 10.90
CA VAL A 144 -6.31 -4.70 12.02
C VAL A 144 -7.58 -5.36 11.50
N ASN A 145 -8.00 -6.46 12.14
CA ASN A 145 -9.30 -7.10 11.91
C ASN A 145 -10.42 -6.34 12.65
N ILE A 146 -10.74 -5.15 12.14
CA ILE A 146 -11.68 -4.24 12.81
C ILE A 146 -13.14 -4.73 12.76
N SER A 147 -13.44 -5.64 11.85
CA SER A 147 -14.79 -6.21 11.66
C SER A 147 -15.04 -7.45 12.51
N GLY A 148 -13.99 -8.05 13.12
CA GLY A 148 -14.10 -9.27 13.94
C GLY A 148 -14.55 -10.51 13.15
N GLU A 149 -14.19 -10.58 11.87
CA GLU A 149 -14.51 -11.74 11.02
C GLU A 149 -13.35 -12.74 11.05
N ASP A 150 -13.59 -13.97 11.49
CA ASP A 150 -12.58 -15.05 11.58
C ASP A 150 -11.87 -15.34 10.23
N SER A 151 -12.53 -15.03 9.13
CA SER A 151 -11.99 -15.23 7.77
C SER A 151 -11.03 -14.14 7.30
N LYS A 152 -10.90 -13.03 8.05
CA LYS A 152 -10.07 -11.89 7.64
C LYS A 152 -8.73 -11.86 8.36
N SER A 153 -7.69 -11.52 7.59
CA SER A 153 -6.36 -11.26 8.13
C SER A 153 -6.34 -9.95 8.92
N GLY A 154 -5.50 -9.89 9.93
CA GLY A 154 -5.30 -8.71 10.77
C GLY A 154 -5.17 -9.10 12.22
N VAL A 155 -4.49 -8.28 13.00
CA VAL A 155 -4.40 -8.42 14.45
C VAL A 155 -5.75 -8.03 15.08
N GLU A 156 -6.13 -8.73 16.12
CA GLU A 156 -7.33 -8.37 16.88
C GLU A 156 -7.11 -7.04 17.65
N PRO A 157 -8.15 -6.21 17.79
CA PRO A 157 -8.02 -4.91 18.47
C PRO A 157 -7.40 -5.00 19.88
N GLY A 158 -7.68 -6.07 20.61
CA GLY A 158 -7.14 -6.29 21.96
C GLY A 158 -5.64 -6.58 22.01
N GLU A 159 -5.04 -7.06 20.92
CA GLU A 159 -3.61 -7.40 20.81
C GLU A 159 -2.82 -6.29 20.11
N LEU A 160 -3.51 -5.28 19.57
CA LEU A 160 -2.91 -4.26 18.72
C LEU A 160 -1.83 -3.44 19.43
N ALA A 161 -2.06 -3.03 20.68
CA ALA A 161 -1.12 -2.20 21.42
C ALA A 161 0.22 -2.92 21.70
N GLU A 162 0.15 -4.20 22.07
CA GLU A 162 1.32 -5.03 22.31
C GLU A 162 2.12 -5.23 21.00
N LEU A 163 1.44 -5.56 19.91
CA LEU A 163 2.07 -5.71 18.61
C LEU A 163 2.72 -4.39 18.14
N ALA A 164 2.02 -3.26 18.29
CA ALA A 164 2.55 -1.95 17.90
C ALA A 164 3.81 -1.58 18.69
N ALA A 165 3.80 -1.76 20.00
CA ALA A 165 4.96 -1.50 20.86
C ALA A 165 6.16 -2.37 20.46
N ALA A 166 5.93 -3.66 20.19
CA ALA A 166 6.99 -4.59 19.77
C ALA A 166 7.56 -4.24 18.38
N VAL A 167 6.70 -3.90 17.41
CA VAL A 167 7.11 -3.56 16.04
C VAL A 167 7.85 -2.23 16.00
N ALA A 168 7.46 -1.24 16.81
CA ALA A 168 8.12 0.06 16.90
C ALA A 168 9.58 -0.01 17.37
N GLN A 169 10.00 -1.11 18.03
CA GLN A 169 11.38 -1.33 18.48
C GLN A 169 12.25 -2.05 17.43
N LEU A 170 11.67 -2.51 16.32
CA LEU A 170 12.42 -3.27 15.32
C LEU A 170 13.28 -2.34 14.44
N PRO A 171 14.59 -2.61 14.28
CA PRO A 171 15.45 -1.80 13.43
C PRO A 171 15.03 -1.93 11.95
N ARG A 172 15.34 -0.90 11.14
CA ARG A 172 15.06 -0.85 9.70
C ARG A 172 13.58 -0.96 9.32
N LEU A 173 12.69 -0.84 10.31
CA LEU A 173 11.26 -0.62 10.12
C LEU A 173 10.86 0.72 10.71
N GLN A 174 9.96 1.40 10.04
CA GLN A 174 9.26 2.55 10.59
C GLN A 174 7.78 2.24 10.67
N LEU A 175 7.26 2.04 11.87
CA LEU A 175 5.82 1.90 12.08
C LEU A 175 5.16 3.26 11.87
N ARG A 176 4.23 3.31 10.88
CA ARG A 176 3.55 4.55 10.49
C ARG A 176 2.12 4.62 11.02
N GLY A 177 1.45 3.50 11.12
CA GLY A 177 0.06 3.48 11.58
C GLY A 177 -0.67 2.19 11.29
N LEU A 178 -1.95 2.31 10.98
CA LEU A 178 -2.88 1.19 10.88
C LEU A 178 -3.47 1.05 9.47
N MET A 179 -3.85 -0.17 9.12
CA MET A 179 -4.57 -0.49 7.89
C MET A 179 -5.73 -1.44 8.19
N THR A 180 -6.83 -1.28 7.49
CA THR A 180 -7.92 -2.25 7.51
C THR A 180 -8.60 -2.40 6.17
N ILE A 181 -9.18 -3.58 5.93
CA ILE A 181 -10.08 -3.87 4.82
C ILE A 181 -11.39 -4.33 5.44
N PRO A 182 -12.32 -3.42 5.72
CA PRO A 182 -13.57 -3.78 6.39
C PRO A 182 -14.49 -4.61 5.50
N ALA A 183 -15.49 -5.25 6.12
CA ALA A 183 -16.58 -5.89 5.39
C ALA A 183 -17.34 -4.88 4.52
N PRO A 184 -17.83 -5.29 3.35
CA PRO A 184 -18.79 -4.50 2.59
C PRO A 184 -20.02 -4.17 3.44
N ALA A 185 -20.56 -2.97 3.27
CA ALA A 185 -21.79 -2.55 3.96
C ALA A 185 -22.67 -1.74 2.98
N ASP A 186 -23.98 -1.90 3.13
CA ASP A 186 -24.96 -1.38 2.15
C ASP A 186 -25.19 0.13 2.29
N THR A 187 -24.94 0.71 3.46
CA THR A 187 -25.18 2.13 3.70
C THR A 187 -23.87 2.88 3.96
N PHE A 188 -23.83 4.14 3.57
CA PHE A 188 -22.69 5.02 3.83
C PHE A 188 -22.40 5.15 5.35
N ALA A 189 -23.45 5.19 6.17
CA ALA A 189 -23.29 5.25 7.63
C ALA A 189 -22.59 3.98 8.16
N ALA A 190 -23.02 2.80 7.72
CA ALA A 190 -22.41 1.52 8.13
C ALA A 190 -20.98 1.40 7.62
N GLN A 191 -20.69 1.85 6.39
CA GLN A 191 -19.33 1.85 5.83
C GLN A 191 -18.35 2.70 6.66
N ARG A 192 -18.80 3.75 7.34
CA ARG A 192 -17.96 4.63 8.15
C ARG A 192 -17.56 4.04 9.50
N ILE A 193 -18.36 3.15 10.06
CA ILE A 193 -18.16 2.61 11.42
C ILE A 193 -16.79 1.98 11.61
N PRO A 194 -16.32 1.04 10.75
CA PRO A 194 -15.01 0.42 10.92
C PRO A 194 -13.86 1.43 10.81
N PHE A 195 -13.97 2.41 9.93
CA PHE A 195 -12.94 3.46 9.83
C PHE A 195 -12.90 4.37 11.06
N ALA A 196 -14.05 4.69 11.64
CA ALA A 196 -14.11 5.46 12.89
C ALA A 196 -13.49 4.68 14.07
N ARG A 197 -13.72 3.37 14.14
CA ARG A 197 -13.08 2.49 15.12
C ARG A 197 -11.58 2.42 14.94
N LEU A 198 -11.10 2.27 13.70
CA LEU A 198 -9.68 2.25 13.41
C LEU A 198 -9.01 3.59 13.77
N GLN A 199 -9.68 4.70 13.48
CA GLN A 199 -9.20 6.04 13.86
C GLN A 199 -9.10 6.20 15.38
N ALA A 200 -10.07 5.71 16.14
CA ALA A 200 -10.03 5.73 17.61
C ALA A 200 -8.83 4.91 18.13
N ALA A 201 -8.62 3.70 17.59
CA ALA A 201 -7.48 2.86 17.95
C ALA A 201 -6.13 3.54 17.60
N LEU A 202 -6.05 4.25 16.47
CA LEU A 202 -4.85 5.01 16.11
C LEU A 202 -4.57 6.13 17.13
N VAL A 203 -5.59 6.89 17.52
CA VAL A 203 -5.46 7.97 18.51
C VAL A 203 -4.99 7.42 19.87
N GLU A 204 -5.51 6.28 20.31
CA GLU A 204 -5.05 5.62 21.52
C GLU A 204 -3.58 5.20 21.44
N LEU A 205 -3.16 4.63 20.32
CA LEU A 205 -1.76 4.26 20.10
C LEU A 205 -0.82 5.46 20.03
N GLN A 206 -1.26 6.58 19.45
CA GLN A 206 -0.47 7.81 19.34
C GLN A 206 -0.09 8.40 20.71
N ALA A 207 -0.85 8.12 21.77
CA ALA A 207 -0.49 8.52 23.12
C ALA A 207 0.83 7.89 23.60
N ALA A 208 1.12 6.66 23.18
CA ALA A 208 2.36 5.93 23.51
C ALA A 208 3.41 5.98 22.38
N LEU A 209 2.97 6.14 21.14
CA LEU A 209 3.78 6.12 19.92
C LEU A 209 3.46 7.35 19.05
N PRO A 210 3.91 8.56 19.45
CA PRO A 210 3.53 9.81 18.79
C PRO A 210 4.03 9.95 17.34
N GLN A 211 4.95 9.08 16.92
CA GLN A 211 5.45 9.03 15.53
C GLN A 211 4.45 8.42 14.53
N LEU A 212 3.35 7.84 14.97
CA LEU A 212 2.33 7.29 14.09
C LEU A 212 1.56 8.43 13.40
N ASP A 213 1.47 8.38 12.06
CA ASP A 213 0.88 9.47 11.26
C ASP A 213 -0.09 8.97 10.16
N THR A 214 -0.34 7.64 10.08
CA THR A 214 -1.15 7.01 9.02
C THR A 214 -2.14 5.99 9.57
#